data_5941ffe6cc4f830928aeefb5b22b4074
#
_entry.id   5941ffe6cc4f830928aeefb5b22b4074
#
_cell.length_a   1.000
_cell.length_b   1.000
_cell.length_c   1.000
_cell.angle_alpha   90.00
_cell.angle_beta   90.00
_cell.angle_gamma   90.00
#
_symmetry.space_group_name_H-M   'P 1'
#
loop_
_entity.id
_entity.type
_entity.pdbx_description
1 polymer ?
#
loop_
_entity_poly.entity_id
_entity_poly.type
_entity_poly.pdbx_seq_one_letter_code
_entity_poly.pdbx_strand_id
1 'polypeptide(L)'
;MDLEFNLANEMLERIRDHLRVIAPEVEKALLPAANELEINALKSALGRPLPEDLVAVYRESAGLNPDATANFALGFSFMDVATVTFEVERSSCNDDAGASAQFADKGIRPVLKLGKDRLVIGSDFSHCRLCVDLSPEENGTYGQVIFIDQEWGVALLLARSMNDFLRKFEQDLSMGKYSLAQDALDDGVQWLIATRDIDVGNWYNSPTWSYVDHPHIRRT
;
A
#
# COMPACT_ATOMS: atom_id res chain seq x y z
N MET A 1 9.00 13.42 -16.42
CA MET A 1 8.66 14.07 -15.12
C MET A 1 7.26 14.65 -15.14
N ASP A 2 6.89 15.42 -16.18
CA ASP A 2 5.57 16.07 -16.24
C ASP A 2 4.40 15.08 -16.46
N LEU A 3 4.61 13.97 -17.17
CA LEU A 3 3.55 13.00 -17.48
C LEU A 3 3.13 12.19 -16.25
N GLU A 4 4.09 11.66 -15.49
CA GLU A 4 3.82 10.89 -14.27
C GLU A 4 3.18 11.76 -13.20
N PHE A 5 3.63 13.00 -13.07
CA PHE A 5 3.06 13.97 -12.15
C PHE A 5 1.60 14.31 -12.51
N ASN A 6 1.31 14.59 -13.78
CA ASN A 6 -0.05 14.86 -14.22
C ASN A 6 -0.99 13.65 -14.00
N LEU A 7 -0.49 12.44 -14.24
CA LEU A 7 -1.27 11.21 -14.04
C LEU A 7 -1.57 10.97 -12.55
N ALA A 8 -0.58 11.15 -11.66
CA ALA A 8 -0.77 11.00 -10.21
C ALA A 8 -1.79 12.02 -9.67
N ASN A 9 -1.68 13.28 -10.10
CA ASN A 9 -2.62 14.35 -9.73
C ASN A 9 -4.05 14.00 -10.17
N GLU A 10 -4.28 13.74 -11.45
CA GLU A 10 -5.61 13.39 -11.95
C GLU A 10 -6.21 12.19 -11.22
N MET A 11 -5.40 11.18 -10.91
CA MET A 11 -5.85 9.99 -10.23
C MET A 11 -6.24 10.26 -8.78
N LEU A 12 -5.40 10.98 -8.04
CA LEU A 12 -5.68 11.34 -6.65
C LEU A 12 -6.88 12.27 -6.52
N GLU A 13 -7.08 13.20 -7.44
CA GLU A 13 -8.28 14.06 -7.44
C GLU A 13 -9.55 13.23 -7.66
N ARG A 14 -9.57 12.26 -8.56
CA ARG A 14 -10.72 11.35 -8.75
C ARG A 14 -10.97 10.50 -7.50
N ILE A 15 -9.92 9.99 -6.87
CA ILE A 15 -10.03 9.25 -5.60
C ILE A 15 -10.63 10.16 -4.52
N ARG A 16 -10.13 11.39 -4.39
CA ARG A 16 -10.69 12.39 -3.45
C ARG A 16 -12.16 12.66 -3.71
N ASP A 17 -12.58 12.80 -4.97
CA ASP A 17 -13.98 13.02 -5.33
C ASP A 17 -14.86 11.85 -4.87
N HIS A 18 -14.44 10.60 -5.05
CA HIS A 18 -15.14 9.44 -4.52
C HIS A 18 -15.17 9.45 -2.98
N LEU A 19 -14.04 9.70 -2.34
CA LEU A 19 -13.94 9.72 -0.87
C LEU A 19 -14.79 10.83 -0.25
N ARG A 20 -14.88 12.02 -0.84
CA ARG A 20 -15.78 13.11 -0.38
C ARG A 20 -17.22 12.66 -0.29
N VAL A 21 -17.64 11.71 -1.12
CA VAL A 21 -19.02 11.19 -1.13
C VAL A 21 -19.20 10.07 -0.12
N ILE A 22 -18.28 9.09 -0.08
CA ILE A 22 -18.48 7.86 0.71
C ILE A 22 -17.79 7.90 2.09
N ALA A 23 -16.68 8.62 2.23
CA ALA A 23 -15.85 8.65 3.43
C ALA A 23 -15.15 10.02 3.59
N PRO A 24 -15.91 11.14 3.79
CA PRO A 24 -15.34 12.48 3.84
C PRO A 24 -14.29 12.68 4.94
N GLU A 25 -14.34 11.95 6.06
CA GLU A 25 -13.32 12.05 7.10
C GLU A 25 -12.00 11.37 6.66
N VAL A 26 -12.06 10.31 5.84
CA VAL A 26 -10.87 9.72 5.22
C VAL A 26 -10.24 10.69 4.23
N GLU A 27 -11.06 11.38 3.43
CA GLU A 27 -10.55 12.40 2.50
C GLU A 27 -9.86 13.55 3.24
N LYS A 28 -10.44 14.05 4.32
CA LYS A 28 -9.85 15.11 5.16
C LYS A 28 -8.56 14.66 5.85
N ALA A 29 -8.39 13.36 6.08
CA ALA A 29 -7.17 12.82 6.68
C ALA A 29 -5.99 12.77 5.70
N LEU A 30 -6.22 12.94 4.38
CA LEU A 30 -5.14 13.04 3.40
C LEU A 30 -4.34 14.32 3.62
N LEU A 31 -3.05 14.16 3.86
CA LEU A 31 -2.12 15.27 4.06
C LEU A 31 -1.89 16.05 2.75
N PRO A 32 -1.50 17.32 2.85
CA PRO A 32 -1.00 18.09 1.71
C PRO A 32 0.21 17.40 1.05
N ALA A 33 0.63 17.92 -0.09
CA ALA A 33 1.83 17.50 -0.80
C ALA A 33 3.06 17.45 0.11
N ALA A 34 3.86 16.39 0.00
CA ALA A 34 5.17 16.33 0.63
C ALA A 34 6.10 17.36 -0.02
N ASN A 35 6.89 18.04 0.80
CA ASN A 35 7.88 18.98 0.29
C ASN A 35 9.17 18.24 -0.16
N GLU A 36 10.03 18.94 -0.91
CA GLU A 36 11.26 18.34 -1.45
C GLU A 36 12.25 17.90 -0.36
N LEU A 37 12.21 18.48 0.84
CA LEU A 37 13.08 18.05 1.96
C LEU A 37 12.64 16.68 2.48
N GLU A 38 11.35 16.44 2.62
CA GLU A 38 10.78 15.15 3.04
C GLU A 38 11.07 14.05 2.01
N ILE A 39 10.85 14.34 0.72
CA ILE A 39 11.15 13.41 -0.37
C ILE A 39 12.65 13.08 -0.42
N ASN A 40 13.52 14.08 -0.25
CA ASN A 40 14.96 13.89 -0.25
C ASN A 40 15.45 13.16 1.01
N ALA A 41 14.81 13.34 2.16
CA ALA A 41 15.10 12.57 3.37
C ALA A 41 14.81 11.08 3.13
N LEU A 42 13.66 10.73 2.53
CA LEU A 42 13.34 9.35 2.18
C LEU A 42 14.33 8.75 1.18
N LYS A 43 14.69 9.50 0.11
CA LYS A 43 15.72 9.06 -0.86
C LYS A 43 17.06 8.79 -0.18
N SER A 44 17.45 9.64 0.76
CA SER A 44 18.71 9.52 1.50
C SER A 44 18.70 8.31 2.43
N ALA A 45 17.60 8.07 3.16
CA ALA A 45 17.43 6.91 4.02
C ALA A 45 17.49 5.59 3.25
N LEU A 46 16.87 5.55 2.07
CA LEU A 46 16.90 4.37 1.19
C LEU A 46 18.29 4.12 0.59
N GLY A 47 19.04 5.17 0.25
CA GLY A 47 20.31 5.09 -0.45
C GLY A 47 20.18 4.56 -1.89
N ARG A 48 19.00 4.63 -2.49
CA ARG A 48 18.69 4.23 -3.87
C ARG A 48 17.57 5.10 -4.46
N PRO A 49 17.39 5.14 -5.79
CA PRO A 49 16.31 5.89 -6.42
C PRO A 49 14.93 5.42 -5.94
N LEU A 50 14.01 6.35 -5.72
CA LEU A 50 12.59 6.05 -5.60
C LEU A 50 11.97 5.90 -6.98
N PRO A 51 10.94 5.03 -7.15
CA PRO A 51 10.11 5.03 -8.36
C PRO A 51 9.52 6.42 -8.61
N GLU A 52 9.54 6.87 -9.86
CA GLU A 52 9.11 8.24 -10.21
C GLU A 52 7.63 8.47 -9.95
N ASP A 53 6.81 7.45 -10.18
CA ASP A 53 5.38 7.47 -9.91
C ASP A 53 5.06 7.57 -8.40
N LEU A 54 5.83 6.89 -7.53
CA LEU A 54 5.69 7.06 -6.08
C LEU A 54 6.06 8.48 -5.65
N VAL A 55 7.14 9.05 -6.21
CA VAL A 55 7.52 10.44 -5.95
C VAL A 55 6.42 11.40 -6.40
N ALA A 56 5.82 11.15 -7.57
CA ALA A 56 4.70 11.94 -8.08
C ALA A 56 3.51 11.90 -7.11
N VAL A 57 3.16 10.73 -6.59
CA VAL A 57 2.08 10.57 -5.60
C VAL A 57 2.36 11.35 -4.33
N TYR A 58 3.57 11.26 -3.76
CA TYR A 58 3.93 12.02 -2.56
C TYR A 58 3.96 13.54 -2.79
N ARG A 59 4.22 14.00 -4.00
CA ARG A 59 4.10 15.42 -4.38
C ARG A 59 2.65 15.93 -4.47
N GLU A 60 1.67 15.03 -4.50
CA GLU A 60 0.24 15.37 -4.47
C GLU A 60 -0.35 15.19 -3.06
N SER A 61 0.10 14.18 -2.34
CA SER A 61 -0.31 13.92 -0.95
C SER A 61 0.82 13.20 -0.21
N ALA A 62 1.22 13.76 0.92
CA ALA A 62 2.25 13.15 1.77
C ALA A 62 1.80 11.83 2.44
N GLY A 63 0.58 11.40 2.25
CA GLY A 63 -0.04 10.22 2.88
C GLY A 63 -1.24 10.58 3.75
N LEU A 64 -1.66 9.68 4.63
CA LEU A 64 -2.68 9.96 5.65
C LEU A 64 -2.01 10.57 6.89
N ASN A 65 -2.75 11.46 7.56
CA ASN A 65 -2.37 11.97 8.87
C ASN A 65 -2.26 10.78 9.87
N PRO A 66 -1.09 10.53 10.46
CA PRO A 66 -0.89 9.40 11.38
C PRO A 66 -1.72 9.50 12.67
N ASP A 67 -2.18 10.70 13.03
CA ASP A 67 -3.06 10.93 14.19
C ASP A 67 -4.54 10.67 13.86
N ALA A 68 -4.89 10.50 12.58
CA ALA A 68 -6.24 10.20 12.16
C ALA A 68 -6.52 8.70 12.20
N THR A 69 -7.67 8.32 12.74
CA THR A 69 -8.16 6.94 12.61
C THR A 69 -8.81 6.78 11.24
N ALA A 70 -7.99 6.49 10.23
CA ALA A 70 -8.42 6.35 8.85
C ALA A 70 -7.62 5.27 8.12
N ASN A 71 -8.23 4.67 7.11
CA ASN A 71 -7.57 3.79 6.17
C ASN A 71 -7.79 4.27 4.73
N PHE A 72 -7.10 3.66 3.79
CA PHE A 72 -7.12 4.00 2.38
C PHE A 72 -7.44 2.76 1.54
N ALA A 73 -6.63 2.45 0.55
CA ALA A 73 -6.87 1.32 -0.34
C ALA A 73 -6.77 -0.04 0.38
N LEU A 74 -7.68 -0.95 0.06
CA LEU A 74 -7.69 -2.35 0.51
C LEU A 74 -7.73 -2.54 2.05
N GLY A 75 -8.20 -1.54 2.79
CA GLY A 75 -8.24 -1.58 4.25
C GLY A 75 -6.95 -1.18 4.95
N PHE A 76 -5.93 -0.74 4.20
CA PHE A 76 -4.62 -0.34 4.72
C PHE A 76 -4.52 1.17 4.89
N SER A 77 -3.69 1.63 5.84
CA SER A 77 -3.28 3.03 5.86
C SER A 77 -2.53 3.39 4.57
N PHE A 78 -2.46 4.66 4.23
CA PHE A 78 -1.47 5.20 3.31
C PHE A 78 -0.47 5.98 4.17
N MET A 79 0.67 5.35 4.47
CA MET A 79 1.64 5.89 5.43
C MET A 79 2.24 7.19 4.93
N ASP A 80 2.33 8.16 5.81
CA ASP A 80 2.95 9.43 5.50
C ASP A 80 4.47 9.29 5.29
N VAL A 81 5.02 10.18 4.46
CA VAL A 81 6.42 10.11 4.01
C VAL A 81 7.42 10.17 5.17
N ALA A 82 7.10 10.86 6.27
CA ALA A 82 7.98 10.95 7.43
C ALA A 82 7.99 9.62 8.20
N THR A 83 6.83 9.01 8.41
CA THR A 83 6.71 7.66 8.99
C THR A 83 7.43 6.61 8.14
N VAL A 84 7.26 6.65 6.82
CA VAL A 84 7.96 5.74 5.90
C VAL A 84 9.48 5.91 6.02
N THR A 85 9.96 7.16 6.08
CA THR A 85 11.39 7.46 6.25
C THR A 85 11.94 6.87 7.55
N PHE A 86 11.23 7.09 8.66
CA PHE A 86 11.59 6.55 9.97
C PHE A 86 11.66 5.02 9.97
N GLU A 87 10.67 4.34 9.34
CA GLU A 87 10.65 2.88 9.24
C GLU A 87 11.85 2.33 8.43
N VAL A 88 12.25 3.01 7.36
CA VAL A 88 13.44 2.64 6.59
C VAL A 88 14.71 2.79 7.42
N GLU A 89 14.86 3.88 8.15
CA GLU A 89 16.02 4.11 9.03
C GLU A 89 16.07 3.06 10.14
N ARG A 90 14.96 2.79 10.79
CA ARG A 90 14.83 1.78 11.86
C ARG A 90 15.16 0.37 11.36
N SER A 91 14.66 -0.01 10.19
CA SER A 91 14.91 -1.32 9.60
C SER A 91 16.37 -1.50 9.15
N SER A 92 17.05 -0.41 8.82
CA SER A 92 18.46 -0.42 8.43
C SER A 92 19.41 -0.75 9.60
N CYS A 93 18.95 -0.60 10.83
CA CYS A 93 19.69 -0.96 12.04
C CYS A 93 19.60 -2.47 12.36
N ASN A 94 18.69 -3.19 11.71
CA ASN A 94 18.50 -4.63 11.94
C ASN A 94 19.04 -5.40 10.73
N ASP A 95 20.10 -6.17 10.97
CA ASP A 95 20.76 -7.02 9.94
C ASP A 95 20.02 -8.35 9.74
N ASP A 96 18.69 -8.33 9.82
CA ASP A 96 17.85 -9.50 9.62
C ASP A 96 17.77 -9.84 8.14
N ALA A 97 18.13 -11.08 7.80
CA ALA A 97 18.03 -11.60 6.43
C ALA A 97 16.58 -11.65 5.90
N GLY A 98 15.60 -11.50 6.79
CA GLY A 98 14.18 -11.65 6.49
C GLY A 98 13.74 -13.11 6.45
N ALA A 99 12.51 -13.37 6.82
CA ALA A 99 11.89 -14.69 6.72
C ALA A 99 11.68 -15.08 5.24
N SER A 100 11.79 -16.38 4.95
CA SER A 100 11.41 -16.90 3.63
C SER A 100 9.90 -16.92 3.48
N ALA A 101 9.40 -16.49 2.32
CA ALA A 101 7.98 -16.62 2.00
C ALA A 101 7.61 -18.10 1.79
N GLN A 102 6.43 -18.49 2.27
CA GLN A 102 5.80 -19.79 1.96
C GLN A 102 5.19 -19.76 0.55
N PHE A 103 4.72 -18.58 0.15
CA PHE A 103 4.22 -18.31 -1.19
C PHE A 103 4.62 -16.88 -1.62
N ALA A 104 5.06 -16.75 -2.86
CA ALA A 104 5.26 -15.45 -3.50
C ALA A 104 4.82 -15.51 -4.96
N ASP A 105 4.10 -14.50 -5.40
CA ASP A 105 3.75 -14.36 -6.81
C ASP A 105 5.00 -14.22 -7.68
N LYS A 106 4.87 -14.64 -8.95
CA LYS A 106 5.95 -14.51 -9.93
C LYS A 106 6.40 -13.05 -10.04
N GLY A 107 7.72 -12.84 -9.98
CA GLY A 107 8.33 -11.52 -10.00
C GLY A 107 8.56 -10.92 -8.62
N ILE A 108 8.13 -11.58 -7.56
CA ILE A 108 8.42 -11.20 -6.18
C ILE A 108 9.48 -12.13 -5.61
N ARG A 109 10.58 -11.58 -5.09
CA ARG A 109 11.59 -12.37 -4.41
C ARG A 109 11.00 -13.03 -3.16
N PRO A 110 11.17 -14.36 -2.93
CA PRO A 110 10.55 -15.09 -1.82
C PRO A 110 11.27 -14.84 -0.47
N VAL A 111 11.53 -13.57 -0.15
CA VAL A 111 12.13 -13.12 1.12
C VAL A 111 11.30 -11.96 1.64
N LEU A 112 10.81 -12.03 2.86
CA LEU A 112 9.90 -11.03 3.45
C LEU A 112 10.64 -9.89 4.17
N LYS A 113 11.83 -9.50 3.69
CA LYS A 113 12.61 -8.41 4.26
C LYS A 113 11.98 -7.06 3.90
N LEU A 114 11.57 -6.31 4.91
CA LEU A 114 11.07 -4.94 4.77
C LEU A 114 12.22 -3.91 4.78
N GLY A 115 11.90 -2.66 4.61
CA GLY A 115 12.84 -1.55 4.62
C GLY A 115 13.38 -1.22 3.23
N LYS A 116 14.71 -1.27 3.04
CA LYS A 116 15.36 -0.84 1.78
C LYS A 116 15.00 -1.68 0.56
N ASP A 117 14.63 -2.94 0.75
CA ASP A 117 14.23 -3.82 -0.35
C ASP A 117 12.73 -3.74 -0.65
N ARG A 118 11.93 -3.48 0.38
CA ARG A 118 10.47 -3.34 0.30
C ARG A 118 10.03 -2.20 1.18
N LEU A 119 9.75 -1.10 0.53
CA LEU A 119 9.32 0.13 1.16
C LEU A 119 7.88 -0.02 1.62
N VAL A 120 7.65 -0.06 2.92
CA VAL A 120 6.29 -0.13 3.48
C VAL A 120 5.60 1.20 3.25
N ILE A 121 4.49 1.19 2.52
CA ILE A 121 3.66 2.37 2.23
C ILE A 121 2.27 2.28 2.86
N GLY A 122 1.91 1.12 3.42
CA GLY A 122 0.65 0.91 4.10
C GLY A 122 0.71 -0.25 5.08
N SER A 123 -0.11 -0.16 6.13
CA SER A 123 -0.21 -1.14 7.20
C SER A 123 -1.67 -1.33 7.60
N ASP A 124 -2.00 -2.57 8.00
CA ASP A 124 -3.24 -2.91 8.70
C ASP A 124 -3.10 -2.76 10.23
N PHE A 125 -1.98 -2.19 10.70
CA PHE A 125 -1.58 -2.09 12.09
C PHE A 125 -1.35 -3.44 12.81
N SER A 126 -1.30 -4.54 12.05
CA SER A 126 -1.03 -5.90 12.52
C SER A 126 0.15 -6.51 11.74
N HIS A 127 -0.06 -7.60 11.02
CA HIS A 127 1.00 -8.35 10.32
C HIS A 127 1.03 -8.16 8.80
N CYS A 128 0.05 -7.46 8.25
CA CYS A 128 -0.03 -7.22 6.81
C CYS A 128 0.55 -5.86 6.40
N ARG A 129 1.20 -5.82 5.25
CA ARG A 129 1.84 -4.60 4.71
C ARG A 129 1.54 -4.44 3.23
N LEU A 130 1.32 -3.20 2.81
CA LEU A 130 1.47 -2.79 1.43
C LEU A 130 2.87 -2.24 1.23
N CYS A 131 3.57 -2.74 0.23
CA CYS A 131 4.96 -2.36 -0.04
C CYS A 131 5.17 -1.96 -1.49
N VAL A 132 6.06 -1.02 -1.71
CA VAL A 132 6.70 -0.81 -3.00
C VAL A 132 7.96 -1.68 -3.04
N ASP A 133 8.00 -2.62 -3.99
CA ASP A 133 9.10 -3.58 -4.13
C ASP A 133 10.26 -2.95 -4.89
N LEU A 134 11.34 -2.70 -4.17
CA LEU A 134 12.59 -2.11 -4.70
C LEU A 134 13.66 -3.17 -4.98
N SER A 135 13.31 -4.44 -4.87
CA SER A 135 14.22 -5.57 -5.10
C SER A 135 13.48 -6.78 -5.66
N PRO A 136 12.75 -6.61 -6.80
CA PRO A 136 11.98 -7.69 -7.42
C PRO A 136 12.89 -8.80 -7.96
N GLU A 137 12.28 -9.93 -8.33
CA GLU A 137 12.89 -10.96 -9.15
C GLU A 137 13.03 -10.50 -10.63
N GLU A 138 13.78 -11.26 -11.44
CA GLU A 138 14.05 -10.96 -12.86
C GLU A 138 12.77 -10.65 -13.68
N ASN A 139 11.65 -11.31 -13.36
CA ASN A 139 10.38 -11.10 -14.04
C ASN A 139 9.46 -10.08 -13.36
N GLY A 140 9.94 -9.42 -12.31
CA GLY A 140 9.22 -8.35 -11.60
C GLY A 140 9.57 -6.97 -12.14
N THR A 141 8.86 -5.98 -11.64
CA THR A 141 9.07 -4.57 -12.00
C THR A 141 9.56 -3.80 -10.78
N TYR A 142 10.65 -3.05 -10.91
CA TYR A 142 11.09 -2.12 -9.86
C TYR A 142 10.00 -1.10 -9.59
N GLY A 143 9.57 -0.99 -8.33
CA GLY A 143 8.46 -0.12 -7.96
C GLY A 143 7.07 -0.78 -8.02
N GLN A 144 6.99 -2.08 -8.32
CA GLN A 144 5.71 -2.81 -8.24
C GLN A 144 5.13 -2.75 -6.82
N VAL A 145 3.80 -2.69 -6.71
CA VAL A 145 3.11 -2.69 -5.43
C VAL A 145 2.73 -4.11 -5.07
N ILE A 146 3.15 -4.54 -3.90
CA ILE A 146 2.92 -5.89 -3.37
C ILE A 146 2.27 -5.84 -2.00
N PHE A 147 1.49 -6.87 -1.70
CA PHE A 147 1.00 -7.18 -0.37
C PHE A 147 1.91 -8.22 0.27
N ILE A 148 2.17 -8.07 1.56
CA ILE A 148 2.92 -9.03 2.37
C ILE A 148 2.11 -9.34 3.63
N ASP A 149 1.83 -10.63 3.81
CA ASP A 149 1.36 -11.21 5.05
C ASP A 149 2.55 -11.86 5.76
N GLN A 150 3.02 -11.24 6.84
CA GLN A 150 4.21 -11.71 7.57
C GLN A 150 3.89 -12.93 8.45
N GLU A 151 2.65 -13.09 8.89
CA GLU A 151 2.23 -14.23 9.71
C GLU A 151 2.15 -15.50 8.88
N TRP A 152 1.51 -15.44 7.71
CA TRP A 152 1.36 -16.57 6.81
C TRP A 152 2.51 -16.75 5.81
N GLY A 153 3.42 -15.79 5.76
CA GLY A 153 4.55 -15.85 4.84
C GLY A 153 4.14 -15.73 3.36
N VAL A 154 3.18 -14.86 3.05
CA VAL A 154 2.63 -14.72 1.70
C VAL A 154 2.97 -13.36 1.12
N ALA A 155 3.38 -13.33 -0.15
CA ALA A 155 3.61 -12.11 -0.91
C ALA A 155 2.85 -12.13 -2.23
N LEU A 156 1.96 -11.16 -2.46
CA LEU A 156 1.07 -11.09 -3.62
C LEU A 156 1.32 -9.82 -4.43
N LEU A 157 1.32 -9.94 -5.76
CA LEU A 157 1.42 -8.81 -6.66
C LEU A 157 0.06 -8.12 -6.79
N LEU A 158 -0.01 -6.85 -6.43
CA LEU A 158 -1.23 -6.04 -6.53
C LEU A 158 -1.26 -5.19 -7.80
N ALA A 159 -0.11 -4.57 -8.15
CA ALA A 159 0.02 -3.73 -9.32
C ALA A 159 1.48 -3.64 -9.77
N ARG A 160 1.71 -3.29 -11.04
CA ARG A 160 3.07 -3.19 -11.60
C ARG A 160 3.75 -1.85 -11.31
N SER A 161 2.99 -0.87 -10.81
CA SER A 161 3.46 0.46 -10.46
C SER A 161 2.51 1.12 -9.46
N MET A 162 2.92 2.21 -8.85
CA MET A 162 2.05 2.99 -7.96
C MET A 162 0.86 3.61 -8.72
N ASN A 163 1.10 4.07 -9.95
CA ASN A 163 0.03 4.58 -10.82
C ASN A 163 -1.01 3.50 -11.16
N ASP A 164 -0.59 2.26 -11.45
CA ASP A 164 -1.52 1.15 -11.70
C ASP A 164 -2.30 0.79 -10.43
N PHE A 165 -1.68 0.86 -9.26
CA PHE A 165 -2.32 0.63 -7.98
C PHE A 165 -3.42 1.65 -7.69
N LEU A 166 -3.12 2.95 -7.85
CA LEU A 166 -4.11 4.01 -7.65
C LEU A 166 -5.24 3.95 -8.67
N ARG A 167 -4.94 3.62 -9.94
CA ARG A 167 -5.97 3.44 -10.97
C ARG A 167 -6.93 2.32 -10.61
N LYS A 168 -6.41 1.19 -10.10
CA LYS A 168 -7.24 0.09 -9.63
C LYS A 168 -8.10 0.49 -8.43
N PHE A 169 -7.54 1.23 -7.48
CA PHE A 169 -8.30 1.74 -6.33
C PHE A 169 -9.43 2.68 -6.77
N GLU A 170 -9.16 3.62 -7.66
CA GLU A 170 -10.18 4.51 -8.23
C GLU A 170 -11.29 3.74 -8.94
N GLN A 171 -10.94 2.75 -9.76
CA GLN A 171 -11.91 1.88 -10.44
C GLN A 171 -12.77 1.10 -9.44
N ASP A 172 -12.16 0.53 -8.39
CA ASP A 172 -12.87 -0.21 -7.36
C ASP A 172 -13.81 0.70 -6.54
N LEU A 173 -13.43 1.97 -6.29
CA LEU A 173 -14.30 2.99 -5.70
C LEU A 173 -15.49 3.31 -6.64
N SER A 174 -15.23 3.54 -7.91
CA SER A 174 -16.26 3.85 -8.92
C SER A 174 -17.26 2.71 -9.13
N MET A 175 -16.81 1.47 -8.95
CA MET A 175 -17.64 0.25 -9.01
C MET A 175 -18.39 -0.05 -7.70
N GLY A 176 -18.24 0.79 -6.67
CA GLY A 176 -18.89 0.58 -5.37
C GLY A 176 -18.36 -0.60 -4.58
N LYS A 177 -17.10 -0.98 -4.77
CA LYS A 177 -16.46 -2.09 -4.04
C LYS A 177 -15.98 -1.70 -2.63
N TYR A 178 -16.25 -0.48 -2.21
CA TYR A 178 -15.96 -0.01 -0.85
C TYR A 178 -17.22 0.48 -0.16
N SER A 179 -17.33 0.20 1.12
CA SER A 179 -18.35 0.71 2.02
C SER A 179 -17.73 1.11 3.36
N LEU A 180 -18.49 1.80 4.20
CA LEU A 180 -18.04 2.09 5.57
C LEU A 180 -18.35 0.92 6.51
N ALA A 181 -17.44 0.63 7.41
CA ALA A 181 -17.63 -0.31 8.51
C ALA A 181 -18.68 0.24 9.48
N GLN A 182 -19.75 -0.51 9.73
CA GLN A 182 -20.84 -0.05 10.58
C GLN A 182 -20.40 0.10 12.04
N ASP A 183 -19.60 -0.84 12.53
CA ASP A 183 -19.02 -0.80 13.89
C ASP A 183 -18.11 0.42 14.08
N ALA A 184 -17.30 0.76 13.08
CA ALA A 184 -16.47 1.98 13.13
C ALA A 184 -17.32 3.26 13.13
N LEU A 185 -18.42 3.28 12.36
CA LEU A 185 -19.38 4.42 12.36
C LEU A 185 -20.04 4.61 13.72
N ASP A 186 -20.35 3.52 14.41
CA ASP A 186 -20.94 3.56 15.75
C ASP A 186 -19.95 4.18 16.77
N ASP A 187 -18.65 4.06 16.54
CA ASP A 187 -17.57 4.69 17.30
C ASP A 187 -17.21 6.10 16.77
N GLY A 188 -17.92 6.62 15.79
CA GLY A 188 -17.69 7.94 15.19
C GLY A 188 -16.50 7.99 14.22
N VAL A 189 -16.04 6.86 13.72
CA VAL A 189 -14.91 6.71 12.79
C VAL A 189 -15.41 6.28 11.41
N GLN A 190 -14.81 6.81 10.35
CA GLN A 190 -15.04 6.33 9.00
C GLN A 190 -13.89 5.39 8.59
N TRP A 191 -14.23 4.11 8.44
CA TRP A 191 -13.31 3.06 8.03
C TRP A 191 -13.81 2.36 6.77
N LEU A 192 -13.01 2.34 5.71
CA LEU A 192 -13.35 1.70 4.44
C LEU A 192 -13.21 0.19 4.54
N ILE A 193 -14.25 -0.53 4.16
CA ILE A 193 -14.25 -1.99 3.99
C ILE A 193 -14.29 -2.31 2.51
N ALA A 194 -13.36 -3.12 2.06
CA ALA A 194 -13.34 -3.67 0.72
C ALA A 194 -14.29 -4.86 0.59
N THR A 195 -14.89 -5.02 -0.59
CA THR A 195 -15.65 -6.24 -0.90
C THR A 195 -14.73 -7.46 -0.92
N ARG A 196 -15.28 -8.64 -0.66
CA ARG A 196 -14.53 -9.91 -0.51
C ARG A 196 -13.59 -10.23 -1.68
N ASP A 197 -13.94 -9.85 -2.90
CA ASP A 197 -13.14 -10.13 -4.09
C ASP A 197 -11.86 -9.30 -4.17
N ILE A 198 -11.82 -8.13 -3.52
CA ILE A 198 -10.64 -7.27 -3.47
C ILE A 198 -10.02 -7.16 -2.07
N ASP A 199 -10.56 -7.84 -1.07
CA ASP A 199 -10.04 -7.84 0.30
C ASP A 199 -8.79 -8.71 0.39
N VAL A 200 -7.64 -8.09 0.17
CA VAL A 200 -6.34 -8.77 0.23
C VAL A 200 -5.92 -9.10 1.66
N GLY A 201 -6.39 -8.36 2.65
CA GLY A 201 -6.16 -8.69 4.07
C GLY A 201 -6.71 -10.07 4.44
N ASN A 202 -7.81 -10.47 3.79
CA ASN A 202 -8.41 -11.79 3.89
C ASN A 202 -8.22 -12.62 2.61
N TRP A 203 -7.03 -12.55 2.00
CA TRP A 203 -6.70 -13.20 0.72
C TRP A 203 -7.09 -14.68 0.67
N TYR A 204 -7.01 -15.41 1.78
CA TYR A 204 -7.36 -16.82 1.89
C TYR A 204 -8.86 -17.11 1.70
N ASN A 205 -9.73 -16.12 1.89
CA ASN A 205 -11.17 -16.18 1.66
C ASN A 205 -11.61 -15.51 0.35
N SER A 206 -10.71 -14.78 -0.31
CA SER A 206 -11.01 -14.05 -1.53
C SER A 206 -10.97 -14.97 -2.76
N PRO A 207 -11.93 -14.87 -3.69
CA PRO A 207 -11.88 -15.60 -4.95
C PRO A 207 -10.72 -15.16 -5.85
N THR A 208 -10.28 -13.92 -5.75
CA THR A 208 -9.18 -13.35 -6.54
C THR A 208 -7.87 -14.08 -6.29
N TRP A 209 -7.56 -14.40 -5.03
CA TRP A 209 -6.32 -15.09 -4.64
C TRP A 209 -6.53 -16.59 -4.37
N SER A 210 -7.58 -17.18 -4.98
CA SER A 210 -7.88 -18.61 -4.83
C SER A 210 -6.78 -19.53 -5.38
N TYR A 211 -5.87 -19.03 -6.18
CA TYR A 211 -4.72 -19.75 -6.73
C TYR A 211 -3.56 -19.91 -5.73
N VAL A 212 -3.54 -19.15 -4.63
CA VAL A 212 -2.49 -19.25 -3.63
C VAL A 212 -2.56 -20.60 -2.93
N ASP A 213 -1.57 -21.44 -3.17
CA ASP A 213 -1.42 -22.72 -2.45
C ASP A 213 -0.65 -22.49 -1.16
N HIS A 214 -1.31 -22.75 -0.03
CA HIS A 214 -0.72 -22.54 1.28
C HIS A 214 -1.03 -23.73 2.20
N PRO A 215 0.00 -24.34 2.86
CA PRO A 215 -0.14 -25.63 3.58
C PRO A 215 -1.14 -25.59 4.74
N HIS A 216 -1.41 -24.43 5.31
CA HIS A 216 -2.35 -24.28 6.43
C HIS A 216 -3.77 -23.86 6.02
N ILE A 217 -4.01 -23.59 4.72
CA ILE A 217 -5.33 -23.20 4.23
C ILE A 217 -5.98 -24.37 3.52
N ARG A 218 -6.96 -24.99 4.16
CA ARG A 218 -7.84 -25.97 3.53
C ARG A 218 -8.98 -25.22 2.85
N ARG A 219 -8.90 -25.12 1.54
CA ARG A 219 -10.04 -24.66 0.74
C ARG A 219 -11.03 -25.82 0.61
N THR A 220 -12.20 -25.66 1.19
CA THR A 220 -13.35 -26.59 1.03
C THR A 220 -14.09 -26.27 -0.25
#